data_8971850f0a72f9dd699c22fa59ccf06f
#
_entry.id   8971850f0a72f9dd699c22fa59ccf06f
#
_cell.length_a   1.000
_cell.length_b   1.000
_cell.length_c   1.000
_cell.angle_alpha   90.00
_cell.angle_beta   90.00
_cell.angle_gamma   90.00
#
_symmetry.space_group_name_H-M   'P 1'
#
loop_
_entity.id
_entity.type
_entity.pdbx_description
1 polymer ?
#
loop_
_entity_poly.entity_id
_entity_poly.type
_entity_poly.pdbx_seq_one_letter_code
_entity_poly.pdbx_strand_id
1 'polypeptide(L)'
;MSHVAHSQSIPACSRRSVIALFAAGLGSLLITPIAIGDETFIYGNDIDGRDITSLASRDTRYIAAIFVATDCPISNRYLPLLAQLSHQFAPRGVRLWLVYPNPGDTISAVRAHQSQYPAAASLPQLIAPDRRFLAQAHVHVTPEAAIFHGDAVMTRSVFWHGRIDDRYLTFGTQRPAATRHDLADALNAALVGRQPVPPAAPPVGCAIIPRS
;
A
#
# COMPACT_ATOMS: atom_id res chain seq x y z
N MET A 1 -59.65 -34.58 -27.88
CA MET A 1 -60.43 -33.89 -26.85
C MET A 1 -59.68 -32.59 -26.63
N SER A 2 -59.90 -31.61 -27.42
CA SER A 2 -60.80 -30.46 -27.49
C SER A 2 -61.01 -29.75 -26.19
N HIS A 3 -60.52 -28.51 -26.13
CA HIS A 3 -61.16 -27.24 -25.73
C HIS A 3 -60.18 -26.12 -25.89
N VAL A 4 -60.25 -25.30 -26.93
CA VAL A 4 -61.06 -24.11 -27.25
C VAL A 4 -60.74 -22.87 -26.39
N ALA A 5 -60.29 -21.86 -27.13
CA ALA A 5 -59.95 -20.51 -26.77
C ALA A 5 -61.14 -19.72 -26.16
N HIS A 6 -60.79 -18.65 -25.43
CA HIS A 6 -61.64 -17.44 -25.37
C HIS A 6 -60.81 -16.19 -25.34
N SER A 7 -60.92 -15.46 -26.44
CA SER A 7 -60.53 -14.07 -26.62
C SER A 7 -61.57 -13.17 -25.97
N GLN A 8 -61.17 -12.19 -25.18
CA GLN A 8 -62.04 -11.05 -24.86
C GLN A 8 -61.29 -9.74 -25.08
N SER A 9 -61.71 -9.08 -26.10
CA SER A 9 -61.43 -7.67 -26.47
C SER A 9 -62.26 -6.74 -25.57
N ILE A 10 -61.66 -5.69 -25.01
CA ILE A 10 -62.30 -4.59 -24.29
C ILE A 10 -62.09 -3.30 -25.07
N PRO A 11 -63.10 -2.40 -25.21
CA PRO A 11 -63.13 -1.33 -26.18
C PRO A 11 -62.51 -0.03 -25.70
N ALA A 12 -62.14 0.77 -26.68
CA ALA A 12 -61.68 2.16 -26.55
C ALA A 12 -62.74 3.09 -25.92
N CYS A 13 -62.34 3.87 -24.94
CA CYS A 13 -63.16 4.98 -24.46
C CYS A 13 -62.41 6.31 -24.74
N SER A 14 -62.96 7.02 -25.74
CA SER A 14 -62.64 8.42 -26.08
C SER A 14 -63.35 9.35 -25.07
N ARG A 15 -62.66 10.32 -24.47
CA ARG A 15 -63.28 11.61 -24.09
C ARG A 15 -62.21 12.70 -23.82
N ARG A 16 -62.18 13.64 -24.78
CA ARG A 16 -62.24 15.10 -24.64
C ARG A 16 -61.33 15.81 -23.61
N SER A 17 -60.48 16.56 -24.24
CA SER A 17 -59.89 17.89 -23.92
C SER A 17 -60.41 18.62 -22.68
N VAL A 18 -59.47 18.92 -21.77
CA VAL A 18 -59.52 20.16 -20.99
C VAL A 18 -58.12 20.74 -21.02
N ILE A 19 -58.02 21.88 -21.69
CA ILE A 19 -56.82 22.74 -21.65
C ILE A 19 -56.87 23.50 -20.34
N ALA A 20 -55.94 23.24 -19.44
CA ALA A 20 -55.64 24.14 -18.34
C ALA A 20 -54.20 24.63 -18.49
N LEU A 21 -54.08 25.91 -18.92
CA LEU A 21 -52.80 26.62 -18.87
C LEU A 21 -52.44 26.84 -17.38
N PHE A 22 -51.42 26.13 -16.91
CA PHE A 22 -50.66 26.53 -15.72
C PHE A 22 -49.26 26.96 -16.19
N ALA A 23 -49.06 28.27 -16.21
CA ALA A 23 -47.72 28.85 -16.29
C ALA A 23 -47.05 28.62 -14.92
N ALA A 24 -46.28 27.58 -14.83
CA ALA A 24 -45.40 27.36 -13.68
C ALA A 24 -43.98 27.67 -14.12
N GLY A 25 -43.40 28.71 -13.52
CA GLY A 25 -42.03 29.14 -13.72
C GLY A 25 -41.04 28.01 -13.41
N LEU A 26 -40.33 27.60 -14.42
CA LEU A 26 -39.14 26.73 -14.26
C LEU A 26 -38.01 27.55 -13.64
N GLY A 27 -37.96 27.57 -12.32
CA GLY A 27 -36.72 27.87 -11.61
C GLY A 27 -35.70 26.79 -11.90
N SER A 28 -34.82 27.02 -12.86
CA SER A 28 -33.65 26.18 -13.12
C SER A 28 -32.76 26.25 -11.87
N LEU A 29 -32.89 25.28 -10.96
CA LEU A 29 -31.87 25.04 -9.95
C LEU A 29 -30.63 24.57 -10.69
N LEU A 30 -29.69 25.49 -10.89
CA LEU A 30 -28.33 25.15 -11.30
C LEU A 30 -27.69 24.39 -10.13
N ILE A 31 -27.81 23.05 -10.15
CA ILE A 31 -27.02 22.18 -9.32
C ILE A 31 -25.60 22.27 -9.88
N THR A 32 -24.80 23.21 -9.34
CA THR A 32 -23.36 23.20 -9.58
C THR A 32 -22.83 21.88 -9.02
N PRO A 33 -22.20 21.03 -9.83
CA PRO A 33 -21.50 19.86 -9.30
C PRO A 33 -20.42 20.39 -8.36
N ILE A 34 -20.52 20.07 -7.07
CA ILE A 34 -19.42 20.21 -6.14
C ILE A 34 -18.35 19.28 -6.69
N ALA A 35 -17.31 19.85 -7.31
CA ALA A 35 -16.10 19.13 -7.63
C ALA A 35 -15.52 18.64 -6.28
N ILE A 36 -15.79 17.40 -5.93
CA ILE A 36 -15.07 16.69 -4.88
C ILE A 36 -13.65 16.61 -5.43
N GLY A 37 -12.79 17.51 -4.99
CA GLY A 37 -11.38 17.47 -5.29
C GLY A 37 -10.89 16.08 -4.86
N ASP A 38 -10.37 15.31 -5.80
CA ASP A 38 -9.69 14.06 -5.53
C ASP A 38 -8.43 14.44 -4.75
N GLU A 39 -8.54 14.44 -3.40
CA GLU A 39 -7.39 14.72 -2.54
C GLU A 39 -6.35 13.63 -2.78
N THR A 40 -5.31 13.98 -3.52
CA THR A 40 -4.19 13.09 -3.78
C THR A 40 -3.55 12.69 -2.45
N PHE A 41 -3.54 11.39 -2.15
CA PHE A 41 -2.94 10.88 -0.94
C PHE A 41 -1.41 11.04 -0.98
N ILE A 42 -0.84 11.66 0.06
CA ILE A 42 0.60 11.81 0.22
C ILE A 42 1.10 10.73 1.19
N TYR A 43 1.94 9.82 0.69
CA TYR A 43 2.53 8.74 1.49
C TYR A 43 3.61 9.24 2.45
N GLY A 44 4.31 10.30 2.12
CA GLY A 44 5.43 10.90 2.80
C GLY A 44 6.32 11.63 1.81
N ASN A 45 7.62 11.81 2.12
CA ASN A 45 8.55 12.55 1.29
C ASN A 45 9.68 11.67 0.74
N ASP A 46 10.20 12.04 -0.41
CA ASP A 46 11.45 11.49 -0.94
C ASP A 46 12.68 12.13 -0.27
N ILE A 47 13.88 11.70 -0.70
CA ILE A 47 15.16 12.23 -0.19
C ILE A 47 15.39 13.71 -0.53
N ASP A 48 14.66 14.27 -1.51
CA ASP A 48 14.72 15.69 -1.89
C ASP A 48 13.60 16.52 -1.25
N GLY A 49 12.77 15.90 -0.40
CA GLY A 49 11.66 16.55 0.29
C GLY A 49 10.41 16.71 -0.58
N ARG A 50 10.33 16.03 -1.74
CA ARG A 50 9.15 16.06 -2.59
C ARG A 50 8.11 15.06 -2.09
N ASP A 51 6.85 15.43 -2.21
CA ASP A 51 5.73 14.56 -1.85
C ASP A 51 5.69 13.31 -2.73
N ILE A 52 5.59 12.15 -2.09
CA ILE A 52 5.37 10.87 -2.76
C ILE A 52 3.86 10.58 -2.75
N THR A 53 3.26 10.65 -3.92
CA THR A 53 1.81 10.41 -4.13
C THR A 53 1.52 9.02 -4.70
N SER A 54 2.55 8.27 -5.10
CA SER A 54 2.43 6.88 -5.55
C SER A 54 3.68 6.09 -5.20
N LEU A 55 3.48 4.90 -4.62
CA LEU A 55 4.55 3.92 -4.39
C LEU A 55 4.74 2.97 -5.58
N ALA A 56 3.76 2.90 -6.48
CA ALA A 56 3.76 2.03 -7.65
C ALA A 56 4.22 2.77 -8.91
N SER A 57 4.75 2.02 -9.86
CA SER A 57 4.90 2.38 -11.27
C SER A 57 3.97 1.52 -12.11
N ARG A 58 3.87 1.80 -13.43
CA ARG A 58 2.91 1.15 -14.33
C ARG A 58 2.91 -0.39 -14.25
N ASP A 59 4.09 -1.00 -14.07
CA ASP A 59 4.25 -2.45 -14.09
C ASP A 59 4.39 -3.05 -12.67
N THR A 60 4.09 -2.27 -11.64
CA THR A 60 4.21 -2.71 -10.26
C THR A 60 3.02 -3.57 -9.86
N ARG A 61 3.27 -4.86 -9.62
CA ARG A 61 2.29 -5.82 -9.11
C ARG A 61 2.18 -5.77 -7.59
N TYR A 62 3.32 -5.66 -6.92
CA TYR A 62 3.42 -5.60 -5.46
C TYR A 62 4.40 -4.54 -5.01
N ILE A 63 4.08 -3.90 -3.91
CA ILE A 63 4.96 -3.01 -3.15
C ILE A 63 5.46 -3.78 -1.93
N ALA A 64 6.77 -3.82 -1.73
CA ALA A 64 7.38 -4.27 -0.49
C ALA A 64 7.92 -3.05 0.27
N ALA A 65 7.21 -2.60 1.29
CA ALA A 65 7.62 -1.53 2.18
C ALA A 65 8.45 -2.13 3.32
N ILE A 66 9.72 -1.75 3.39
CA ILE A 66 10.65 -2.23 4.41
C ILE A 66 10.91 -1.09 5.39
N PHE A 67 10.39 -1.21 6.59
CA PHE A 67 10.52 -0.20 7.64
C PHE A 67 11.89 -0.34 8.29
N VAL A 68 12.70 0.71 8.19
CA VAL A 68 14.08 0.78 8.68
C VAL A 68 14.27 2.06 9.48
N ALA A 69 15.33 2.12 10.29
CA ALA A 69 15.72 3.34 10.97
C ALA A 69 17.22 3.57 10.80
N THR A 70 17.61 4.83 10.66
CA THR A 70 19.00 5.22 10.41
C THR A 70 19.95 4.81 11.54
N ASP A 71 19.45 4.79 12.78
CA ASP A 71 20.18 4.44 14.00
C ASP A 71 19.97 2.97 14.45
N CYS A 72 19.20 2.16 13.69
CA CYS A 72 18.97 0.78 14.05
C CYS A 72 20.06 -0.15 13.48
N PRO A 73 20.93 -0.74 14.31
CA PRO A 73 22.04 -1.57 13.83
C PRO A 73 21.54 -2.86 13.14
N ILE A 74 20.34 -3.36 13.50
CA ILE A 74 19.76 -4.51 12.84
C ILE A 74 19.29 -4.11 11.43
N SER A 75 18.60 -2.97 11.27
CA SER A 75 18.21 -2.44 9.96
C SER A 75 19.42 -2.30 9.03
N ASN A 76 20.50 -1.71 9.55
CA ASN A 76 21.70 -1.45 8.76
C ASN A 76 22.36 -2.73 8.24
N ARG A 77 22.31 -3.82 9.00
CA ARG A 77 22.84 -5.13 8.58
C ARG A 77 22.02 -5.80 7.47
N TYR A 78 20.74 -5.46 7.34
CA TYR A 78 19.88 -5.99 6.28
C TYR A 78 19.99 -5.24 4.95
N LEU A 79 20.53 -4.02 4.91
CA LEU A 79 20.57 -3.20 3.69
C LEU A 79 21.19 -3.91 2.48
N PRO A 80 22.31 -4.63 2.59
CA PRO A 80 22.85 -5.38 1.44
C PRO A 80 21.91 -6.46 0.93
N LEU A 81 21.25 -7.20 1.83
CA LEU A 81 20.24 -8.20 1.47
C LEU A 81 19.03 -7.55 0.79
N LEU A 82 18.55 -6.43 1.30
CA LEU A 82 17.42 -5.69 0.74
C LEU A 82 17.72 -5.19 -0.67
N ALA A 83 18.94 -4.70 -0.91
CA ALA A 83 19.39 -4.32 -2.25
C ALA A 83 19.39 -5.51 -3.21
N GLN A 84 19.87 -6.68 -2.76
CA GLN A 84 19.84 -7.92 -3.54
C GLN A 84 18.39 -8.35 -3.85
N LEU A 85 17.50 -8.34 -2.86
CA LEU A 85 16.08 -8.67 -3.04
C LEU A 85 15.41 -7.69 -4.01
N SER A 86 15.69 -6.39 -3.88
CA SER A 86 15.19 -5.39 -4.83
C SER A 86 15.59 -5.73 -6.26
N HIS A 87 16.87 -6.01 -6.49
CA HIS A 87 17.37 -6.37 -7.81
C HIS A 87 16.75 -7.69 -8.35
N GLN A 88 16.56 -8.68 -7.49
CA GLN A 88 15.98 -9.97 -7.83
C GLN A 88 14.49 -9.86 -8.19
N PHE A 89 13.72 -9.05 -7.47
CA PHE A 89 12.27 -9.01 -7.59
C PHE A 89 11.74 -7.89 -8.49
N ALA A 90 12.52 -6.83 -8.75
CA ALA A 90 12.10 -5.72 -9.61
C ALA A 90 11.69 -6.17 -11.03
N PRO A 91 12.43 -7.07 -11.74
CA PRO A 91 12.01 -7.55 -13.06
C PRO A 91 10.70 -8.35 -13.04
N ARG A 92 10.27 -8.78 -11.86
CA ARG A 92 9.03 -9.56 -11.63
C ARG A 92 7.84 -8.70 -11.22
N GLY A 93 8.01 -7.37 -11.23
CA GLY A 93 6.97 -6.41 -10.88
C GLY A 93 6.83 -6.14 -9.37
N VAL A 94 7.89 -6.35 -8.59
CA VAL A 94 7.92 -5.94 -7.16
C VAL A 94 8.79 -4.71 -7.01
N ARG A 95 8.28 -3.70 -6.34
CA ARG A 95 9.03 -2.50 -6.00
C ARG A 95 9.29 -2.45 -4.50
N LEU A 96 10.57 -2.53 -4.09
CA LEU A 96 10.97 -2.37 -2.71
C LEU A 96 11.17 -0.90 -2.39
N TRP A 97 10.67 -0.47 -1.22
CA TRP A 97 10.88 0.84 -0.64
C TRP A 97 11.52 0.72 0.73
N LEU A 98 12.52 1.54 1.02
CA LEU A 98 12.95 1.78 2.40
C LEU A 98 12.07 2.88 3.01
N VAL A 99 11.40 2.56 4.11
CA VAL A 99 10.48 3.45 4.81
C VAL A 99 11.09 3.83 6.13
N TYR A 100 11.26 5.14 6.38
CA TYR A 100 11.87 5.70 7.57
C TYR A 100 10.78 6.34 8.46
N PRO A 101 10.24 5.60 9.45
CA PRO A 101 9.06 6.04 10.19
C PRO A 101 9.35 6.94 11.37
N ASN A 102 10.57 6.89 11.94
CA ASN A 102 10.88 7.53 13.22
C ASN A 102 11.07 9.05 13.08
N PRO A 103 10.77 9.85 14.12
CA PRO A 103 10.99 11.28 14.09
C PRO A 103 12.46 11.68 13.83
N GLY A 104 13.42 10.86 14.30
CA GLY A 104 14.85 11.07 14.10
C GLY A 104 15.34 10.82 12.66
N ASP A 105 14.55 10.10 11.86
CA ASP A 105 14.87 9.82 10.46
C ASP A 105 14.51 11.04 9.57
N THR A 106 15.22 12.14 9.78
CA THR A 106 15.08 13.34 8.95
C THR A 106 15.73 13.14 7.58
N ILE A 107 15.40 13.98 6.60
CA ILE A 107 16.03 13.94 5.26
C ILE A 107 17.56 14.01 5.39
N SER A 108 18.09 14.88 6.26
CA SER A 108 19.53 14.98 6.47
C SER A 108 20.13 13.71 7.10
N ALA A 109 19.43 13.09 8.07
CA ALA A 109 19.85 11.84 8.67
C ALA A 109 19.85 10.69 7.65
N VAL A 110 18.82 10.60 6.81
CA VAL A 110 18.74 9.59 5.75
C VAL A 110 19.81 9.79 4.69
N ARG A 111 20.13 11.04 4.30
CA ARG A 111 21.25 11.32 3.40
C ARG A 111 22.61 10.89 3.99
N ALA A 112 22.85 11.19 5.27
CA ALA A 112 24.05 10.74 5.96
C ALA A 112 24.11 9.20 6.04
N HIS A 113 22.99 8.56 6.32
CA HIS A 113 22.84 7.11 6.33
C HIS A 113 23.17 6.46 4.97
N GLN A 114 22.68 7.03 3.86
CA GLN A 114 23.01 6.55 2.52
C GLN A 114 24.51 6.65 2.20
N SER A 115 25.16 7.71 2.68
CA SER A 115 26.61 7.88 2.49
C SER A 115 27.39 6.81 3.24
N GLN A 116 26.92 6.37 4.40
CA GLN A 116 27.54 5.30 5.19
C GLN A 116 27.19 3.90 4.66
N TYR A 117 25.99 3.76 4.09
CA TYR A 117 25.46 2.50 3.60
C TYR A 117 25.01 2.62 2.13
N PRO A 118 25.93 2.51 1.16
CA PRO A 118 25.60 2.70 -0.25
C PRO A 118 24.49 1.79 -0.77
N ALA A 119 24.32 0.59 -0.16
CA ALA A 119 23.20 -0.30 -0.47
C ALA A 119 21.83 0.36 -0.22
N ALA A 120 21.70 1.25 0.76
CA ALA A 120 20.46 2.00 1.00
C ALA A 120 20.15 2.98 -0.14
N ALA A 121 21.16 3.56 -0.76
CA ALA A 121 20.98 4.53 -1.84
C ALA A 121 20.45 3.89 -3.13
N SER A 122 20.55 2.56 -3.29
CA SER A 122 20.06 1.84 -4.46
C SER A 122 18.53 1.59 -4.46
N LEU A 123 17.86 1.83 -3.32
CA LEU A 123 16.41 1.67 -3.20
C LEU A 123 15.72 3.04 -3.08
N PRO A 124 14.49 3.17 -3.54
CA PRO A 124 13.68 4.35 -3.27
C PRO A 124 13.38 4.47 -1.77
N GLN A 125 13.36 5.70 -1.26
CA GLN A 125 13.10 5.99 0.14
C GLN A 125 11.78 6.73 0.31
N LEU A 126 11.07 6.39 1.38
CA LEU A 126 9.89 7.08 1.89
C LEU A 126 10.21 7.56 3.31
N ILE A 127 10.31 8.87 3.48
CA ILE A 127 10.67 9.52 4.74
C ILE A 127 9.41 10.14 5.34
N ALA A 128 9.28 10.08 6.65
CA ALA A 128 8.12 10.62 7.38
C ALA A 128 6.77 10.13 6.83
N PRO A 129 6.56 8.80 6.77
CA PRO A 129 5.34 8.23 6.19
C PRO A 129 4.07 8.73 6.89
N ASP A 130 2.99 8.87 6.11
CA ASP A 130 1.66 9.18 6.63
C ASP A 130 1.22 8.15 7.68
N ARG A 131 0.52 8.61 8.73
CA ARG A 131 0.10 7.74 9.86
C ARG A 131 -0.89 6.66 9.43
N ARG A 132 -1.75 6.93 8.43
CA ARG A 132 -2.69 5.94 7.88
C ARG A 132 -1.96 4.82 7.17
N PHE A 133 -0.89 5.16 6.41
CA PHE A 133 -0.04 4.17 5.77
C PHE A 133 0.70 3.30 6.80
N LEU A 134 1.26 3.90 7.87
CA LEU A 134 1.87 3.15 8.97
C LEU A 134 0.88 2.21 9.66
N ALA A 135 -0.31 2.70 9.98
CA ALA A 135 -1.34 1.90 10.61
C ALA A 135 -1.76 0.71 9.74
N GLN A 136 -1.85 0.93 8.42
CA GLN A 136 -2.22 -0.12 7.47
C GLN A 136 -1.14 -1.17 7.27
N ALA A 137 0.13 -0.82 7.47
CA ALA A 137 1.25 -1.74 7.35
C ALA A 137 1.31 -2.77 8.50
N HIS A 138 0.67 -2.50 9.64
CA HIS A 138 0.69 -3.34 10.85
C HIS A 138 2.10 -3.67 11.35
N VAL A 139 3.04 -2.74 11.20
CA VAL A 139 4.44 -2.90 11.61
C VAL A 139 4.71 -2.20 12.94
N HIS A 140 5.65 -2.74 13.72
CA HIS A 140 5.92 -2.27 15.07
C HIS A 140 7.40 -2.02 15.35
N VAL A 141 8.29 -2.64 14.56
CA VAL A 141 9.74 -2.53 14.74
C VAL A 141 10.46 -2.24 13.42
N THR A 142 11.72 -1.88 13.52
CA THR A 142 12.65 -1.77 12.39
C THR A 142 13.82 -2.73 12.58
N PRO A 143 14.16 -3.64 11.60
CA PRO A 143 13.49 -3.78 10.33
C PRO A 143 12.25 -4.70 10.40
N GLU A 144 11.19 -4.29 9.74
CA GLU A 144 10.01 -5.12 9.46
C GLU A 144 9.51 -4.83 8.05
N ALA A 145 8.90 -5.81 7.39
CA ALA A 145 8.41 -5.68 6.02
C ALA A 145 6.89 -5.78 5.95
N ALA A 146 6.29 -5.03 5.04
CA ALA A 146 4.88 -5.15 4.66
C ALA A 146 4.75 -5.23 3.13
N ILE A 147 3.91 -6.14 2.64
CA ILE A 147 3.63 -6.31 1.20
C ILE A 147 2.21 -5.82 0.92
N PHE A 148 2.06 -5.01 -0.13
CA PHE A 148 0.79 -4.49 -0.62
C PHE A 148 0.62 -4.83 -2.09
N HIS A 149 -0.64 -4.86 -2.55
CA HIS A 149 -0.91 -4.85 -3.99
C HIS A 149 -0.55 -3.47 -4.57
N GLY A 150 0.13 -3.43 -5.71
CA GLY A 150 0.65 -2.20 -6.29
C GLY A 150 -0.42 -1.18 -6.67
N ASP A 151 -1.61 -1.66 -7.05
CA ASP A 151 -2.76 -0.84 -7.45
C ASP A 151 -3.67 -0.40 -6.29
N ALA A 152 -3.42 -0.88 -5.08
CA ALA A 152 -4.39 -0.79 -4.00
C ALA A 152 -3.78 -0.62 -2.61
N VAL A 153 -2.65 0.08 -2.49
CA VAL A 153 -1.91 0.22 -1.22
C VAL A 153 -2.78 0.78 -0.10
N MET A 154 -3.61 1.80 -0.39
CA MET A 154 -4.48 2.42 0.63
C MET A 154 -5.92 1.92 0.62
N THR A 155 -6.33 1.14 -0.38
CA THR A 155 -7.71 0.69 -0.54
C THR A 155 -7.95 -0.75 -0.14
N ARG A 156 -6.88 -1.53 0.01
CA ARG A 156 -6.93 -2.91 0.50
C ARG A 156 -6.07 -3.05 1.75
N SER A 157 -6.39 -4.02 2.60
CA SER A 157 -5.55 -4.40 3.73
C SER A 157 -4.18 -4.87 3.26
N VAL A 158 -3.18 -4.75 4.16
CA VAL A 158 -1.85 -5.31 3.93
C VAL A 158 -1.97 -6.79 3.53
N PHE A 159 -1.24 -7.16 2.47
CA PHE A 159 -1.28 -8.53 1.95
C PHE A 159 -0.49 -9.50 2.83
N TRP A 160 0.63 -9.03 3.37
CA TRP A 160 1.48 -9.75 4.30
C TRP A 160 2.36 -8.76 5.06
N HIS A 161 2.71 -9.04 6.33
CA HIS A 161 3.73 -8.31 7.06
C HIS A 161 4.52 -9.25 7.96
N GLY A 162 5.76 -8.86 8.31
CA GLY A 162 6.59 -9.65 9.20
C GLY A 162 8.09 -9.40 9.03
N ARG A 163 8.87 -10.30 9.64
CA ARG A 163 10.33 -10.24 9.60
C ARG A 163 10.88 -10.52 8.20
N ILE A 164 12.09 -10.03 7.93
CA ILE A 164 12.79 -10.26 6.67
C ILE A 164 13.22 -11.73 6.54
N ASP A 165 13.83 -12.26 7.63
CA ASP A 165 14.25 -13.64 7.75
C ASP A 165 14.35 -14.06 9.25
N ASP A 166 14.85 -15.27 9.54
CA ASP A 166 15.00 -15.78 10.90
C ASP A 166 16.41 -15.61 11.48
N ARG A 167 17.21 -14.73 10.92
CA ARG A 167 18.59 -14.52 11.37
C ARG A 167 18.66 -14.04 12.82
N TYR A 168 17.79 -13.11 13.22
CA TYR A 168 17.75 -12.60 14.59
C TYR A 168 16.75 -13.38 15.44
N LEU A 169 17.22 -13.92 16.57
CA LEU A 169 16.43 -14.67 17.53
C LEU A 169 15.86 -13.74 18.60
N THR A 170 16.71 -12.88 19.13
CA THR A 170 16.39 -11.81 20.07
C THR A 170 17.31 -10.62 19.80
N PHE A 171 17.09 -9.50 20.49
CA PHE A 171 18.02 -8.37 20.43
C PHE A 171 19.40 -8.82 20.95
N GLY A 172 20.43 -8.64 20.15
CA GLY A 172 21.80 -9.08 20.45
C GLY A 172 22.12 -10.56 20.17
N THR A 173 21.14 -11.40 19.85
CA THR A 173 21.36 -12.82 19.52
C THR A 173 20.97 -13.13 18.10
N GLN A 174 21.92 -13.61 17.31
CA GLN A 174 21.69 -13.94 15.91
C GLN A 174 22.26 -15.30 15.52
N ARG A 175 21.67 -15.90 14.49
CA ARG A 175 22.21 -17.09 13.81
C ARG A 175 23.41 -16.67 12.94
N PRO A 176 24.34 -17.59 12.67
CA PRO A 176 25.41 -17.34 11.69
C PRO A 176 24.84 -17.04 10.28
N ALA A 177 23.78 -17.74 9.91
CA ALA A 177 23.02 -17.53 8.67
C ALA A 177 21.52 -17.73 8.93
N ALA A 178 20.68 -17.08 8.12
CA ALA A 178 19.25 -17.34 8.10
C ALA A 178 18.98 -18.75 7.57
N THR A 179 17.97 -19.41 8.16
CA THR A 179 17.46 -20.72 7.70
C THR A 179 16.07 -20.59 7.05
N ARG A 180 15.39 -19.46 7.27
CA ARG A 180 14.11 -19.09 6.67
C ARG A 180 14.23 -17.70 6.09
N HIS A 181 13.66 -17.49 4.91
CA HIS A 181 13.71 -16.23 4.17
C HIS A 181 12.28 -15.66 4.01
N ASP A 182 11.65 -15.33 5.16
CA ASP A 182 10.21 -15.08 5.24
C ASP A 182 9.71 -14.03 4.24
N LEU A 183 10.43 -12.91 4.04
CA LEU A 183 10.07 -11.90 3.04
C LEU A 183 10.18 -12.42 1.60
N ALA A 184 11.29 -13.09 1.27
CA ALA A 184 11.49 -13.63 -0.09
C ALA A 184 10.47 -14.72 -0.41
N ASP A 185 10.14 -15.58 0.56
CA ASP A 185 9.12 -16.62 0.42
C ASP A 185 7.73 -16.01 0.23
N ALA A 186 7.40 -14.96 1.00
CA ALA A 186 6.15 -14.22 0.86
C ALA A 186 6.02 -13.55 -0.51
N LEU A 187 7.08 -12.91 -1.02
CA LEU A 187 7.11 -12.32 -2.36
C LEU A 187 6.95 -13.38 -3.46
N ASN A 188 7.61 -14.52 -3.32
CA ASN A 188 7.47 -15.62 -4.27
C ASN A 188 6.05 -16.19 -4.28
N ALA A 189 5.42 -16.37 -3.12
CA ALA A 189 4.02 -16.80 -3.02
C ALA A 189 3.06 -15.80 -3.67
N ALA A 190 3.23 -14.51 -3.37
CA ALA A 190 2.45 -13.42 -3.96
C ALA A 190 2.49 -13.43 -5.49
N LEU A 191 3.68 -13.54 -6.05
CA LEU A 191 3.91 -13.48 -7.50
C LEU A 191 3.26 -14.63 -8.27
N VAL A 192 3.00 -15.77 -7.63
CA VAL A 192 2.26 -16.90 -8.20
C VAL A 192 0.81 -16.97 -7.74
N GLY A 193 0.29 -15.88 -7.15
CA GLY A 193 -1.12 -15.77 -6.73
C GLY A 193 -1.49 -16.61 -5.51
N ARG A 194 -0.51 -17.04 -4.70
CA ARG A 194 -0.76 -17.77 -3.45
C ARG A 194 -0.70 -16.84 -2.25
N GLN A 195 -1.51 -17.13 -1.24
CA GLN A 195 -1.43 -16.43 0.04
C GLN A 195 -0.12 -16.79 0.74
N PRO A 196 0.70 -15.80 1.14
CA PRO A 196 1.92 -16.07 1.90
C PRO A 196 1.63 -16.67 3.27
N VAL A 197 2.53 -17.53 3.74
CA VAL A 197 2.47 -18.06 5.11
C VAL A 197 2.93 -16.97 6.07
N PRO A 198 2.20 -16.74 7.18
CA PRO A 198 2.67 -15.83 8.23
C PRO A 198 4.02 -16.27 8.79
N PRO A 199 4.87 -15.32 9.23
CA PRO A 199 6.14 -15.67 9.85
C PRO A 199 5.92 -16.53 11.12
N ALA A 200 6.82 -17.49 11.36
CA ALA A 200 6.72 -18.38 12.53
C ALA A 200 7.05 -17.67 13.87
N ALA A 201 7.61 -16.48 13.83
CA ALA A 201 7.95 -15.65 14.98
C ALA A 201 7.89 -14.16 14.61
N PRO A 202 7.69 -13.27 15.60
CA PRO A 202 7.68 -11.83 15.35
C PRO A 202 9.06 -11.34 14.89
N PRO A 203 9.12 -10.18 14.23
CA PRO A 203 10.38 -9.52 13.88
C PRO A 203 11.14 -9.07 15.13
N VAL A 204 12.47 -9.03 15.04
CA VAL A 204 13.37 -8.53 16.08
C VAL A 204 13.98 -7.23 15.56
N GLY A 205 13.85 -6.15 16.33
CA GLY A 205 14.33 -4.85 15.90
C GLY A 205 14.12 -3.74 16.92
N CYS A 206 14.37 -2.51 16.49
CA CYS A 206 14.17 -1.30 17.27
C CYS A 206 12.71 -0.83 17.14
N ALA A 207 12.10 -0.37 18.23
CA ALA A 207 10.71 0.07 18.20
C ALA A 207 10.49 1.25 17.22
N ILE A 208 9.37 1.23 16.48
CA ILE A 208 8.91 2.38 15.74
C ILE A 208 8.30 3.37 16.72
N ILE A 209 8.81 4.61 16.70
CA ILE A 209 8.33 5.70 17.55
C ILE A 209 7.28 6.49 16.76
N PRO A 210 6.01 6.53 17.20
CA PRO A 210 5.00 7.33 16.52
C PRO A 210 5.39 8.81 16.46
N ARG A 211 5.18 9.44 15.32
CA ARG A 211 5.28 10.91 15.23
C ARG A 211 4.07 11.54 15.93
N SER A 212 4.30 12.49 16.80
CA SER A 212 3.26 13.30 17.46
C SER A 212 2.51 14.19 16.48
#